data_6dbfa0269b9cb7dba9a5b24c51a1ce5a
#
_entry.id   6dbfa0269b9cb7dba9a5b24c51a1ce5a
#
_cell.length_a   1.000
_cell.length_b   1.000
_cell.length_c   1.000
_cell.angle_alpha   90.00
_cell.angle_beta   90.00
_cell.angle_gamma   90.00
#
_symmetry.space_group_name_H-M   'P 1'
#
loop_
_entity.id
_entity.type
_entity.pdbx_description
1 polymer ?
#
loop_
_entity_poly.entity_id
_entity_poly.type
_entity_poly.pdbx_seq_one_letter_code
_entity_poly.pdbx_strand_id
1 'polypeptide(L)'
;MAVTRVQQSVSSPTVKTPRRDTSLSIRLPEMFVLFLSGEPTVNRHYKCVKELSEAWISRECYFDERAQRRLQKTDFAYFCSIAAPDAEPEELRTVIDWGNWVFPFDDLFDNGSLKDDPERAQVLVEDLRAGMANETGQRPVLSDYPIVQVHNSVWHRITQAQPVGIRRRFARAMDDYCTGCLAQVRSCSKGELPSLEEMLSLRRQSAGVSPLFALVEYAHKLDIPDHVFECKSIQEIERIGTDLVLLQNDILSYCKEEKEGVSHNLVAICRHNGMPAQVAFNHVGEMLIERYRDWYLALAALPTWGERIDSDVQEYIRGVQNVVRANLHWSFRSGRYFGKANDQVRKTRIVTVRSNNADFKLSMA
;
A
#
# COMPACT_ATOMS: atom_id res chain seq x y z
N MET A 1 -8.71 27.10 76.37
CA MET A 1 -8.59 27.72 75.06
C MET A 1 -7.43 27.03 74.33
N ALA A 2 -7.71 26.10 73.43
CA ALA A 2 -6.70 25.40 72.64
C ALA A 2 -6.70 25.97 71.20
N VAL A 3 -5.57 26.52 70.80
CA VAL A 3 -5.38 27.09 69.44
C VAL A 3 -4.85 26.03 68.54
N THR A 4 -5.67 25.59 67.60
CA THR A 4 -5.31 24.61 66.55
C THR A 4 -4.62 25.36 65.42
N ARG A 5 -3.31 25.07 65.19
CA ARG A 5 -2.56 25.51 64.01
C ARG A 5 -2.90 24.66 62.80
N VAL A 6 -3.50 25.27 61.77
CA VAL A 6 -3.67 24.67 60.45
C VAL A 6 -2.38 24.85 59.67
N GLN A 7 -1.73 23.73 59.30
CA GLN A 7 -0.62 23.74 58.35
C GLN A 7 -1.20 23.70 56.92
N GLN A 8 -1.01 24.78 56.20
CA GLN A 8 -1.24 24.82 54.75
C GLN A 8 -0.03 24.19 54.03
N SER A 9 -0.29 23.07 53.37
CA SER A 9 0.67 22.46 52.42
C SER A 9 0.67 23.26 51.12
N VAL A 10 1.77 23.96 50.84
CA VAL A 10 2.02 24.65 49.58
C VAL A 10 2.49 23.59 48.57
N SER A 11 1.62 23.22 47.66
CA SER A 11 1.99 22.38 46.50
C SER A 11 2.74 23.25 45.48
N SER A 12 4.01 22.94 45.26
CA SER A 12 4.84 23.56 44.22
C SER A 12 4.25 23.31 42.84
N PRO A 13 4.14 24.31 41.96
CA PRO A 13 3.66 24.11 40.60
C PRO A 13 4.71 23.31 39.81
N THR A 14 4.34 22.16 39.34
CA THR A 14 5.11 21.40 38.36
C THR A 14 5.14 22.19 37.05
N VAL A 15 6.25 22.86 36.79
CA VAL A 15 6.53 23.52 35.52
C VAL A 15 6.61 22.47 34.45
N LYS A 16 5.55 22.29 33.66
CA LYS A 16 5.59 21.53 32.40
C LYS A 16 6.46 22.33 31.43
N THR A 17 7.72 21.92 31.28
CA THR A 17 8.58 22.39 30.21
C THR A 17 7.88 22.18 28.89
N PRO A 18 7.68 23.17 28.01
CA PRO A 18 7.11 22.97 26.71
C PRO A 18 8.03 22.01 25.93
N ARG A 19 7.49 20.87 25.50
CA ARG A 19 8.18 19.97 24.55
C ARG A 19 8.47 20.83 23.31
N ARG A 20 9.73 21.17 23.08
CA ARG A 20 10.17 21.72 21.79
C ARG A 20 9.90 20.61 20.76
N ASP A 21 8.97 20.86 19.87
CA ASP A 21 8.72 20.03 18.69
C ASP A 21 9.92 20.25 17.76
N THR A 22 11.00 19.52 18.03
CA THR A 22 12.24 19.63 17.25
C THR A 22 12.12 18.70 16.06
N SER A 23 12.20 19.28 14.86
CA SER A 23 12.27 18.53 13.62
C SER A 23 13.69 18.03 13.36
N LEU A 24 13.81 16.83 12.80
CA LEU A 24 15.06 16.17 12.49
C LEU A 24 15.13 15.87 10.99
N SER A 25 16.23 16.22 10.33
CA SER A 25 16.50 15.83 8.95
C SER A 25 17.10 14.41 8.93
N ILE A 26 16.50 13.53 8.15
CA ILE A 26 17.00 12.16 7.95
C ILE A 26 17.21 11.91 6.45
N ARG A 27 18.07 10.96 6.13
CA ARG A 27 18.34 10.52 4.76
C ARG A 27 17.64 9.20 4.50
N LEU A 28 16.78 9.17 3.47
CA LEU A 28 16.13 7.97 2.99
C LEU A 28 17.16 6.96 2.44
N PRO A 29 16.96 5.65 2.60
CA PRO A 29 17.75 4.62 1.95
C PRO A 29 17.79 4.80 0.42
N GLU A 30 18.84 4.26 -0.23
CA GLU A 30 18.87 4.17 -1.69
C GLU A 30 17.93 3.07 -2.15
N MET A 31 16.99 3.42 -3.04
CA MET A 31 15.99 2.48 -3.53
C MET A 31 16.01 2.29 -5.06
N PHE A 32 16.67 3.21 -5.80
CA PHE A 32 16.80 3.10 -7.25
C PHE A 32 17.99 2.21 -7.64
N VAL A 33 17.90 0.93 -7.31
CA VAL A 33 18.96 -0.06 -7.52
C VAL A 33 18.45 -1.24 -8.35
N LEU A 34 19.34 -2.00 -8.96
CA LEU A 34 19.04 -3.22 -9.72
C LEU A 34 17.98 -2.96 -10.81
N PHE A 35 16.92 -3.78 -10.85
CA PHE A 35 15.84 -3.61 -11.84
C PHE A 35 15.01 -2.32 -11.63
N LEU A 36 15.21 -1.59 -10.53
CA LEU A 36 14.56 -0.30 -10.26
C LEU A 36 15.38 0.91 -10.70
N SER A 37 16.63 0.73 -11.15
CA SER A 37 17.53 1.83 -11.52
C SER A 37 17.16 2.52 -12.83
N GLY A 38 16.43 1.82 -13.72
CA GLY A 38 16.00 2.35 -15.02
C GLY A 38 14.68 3.13 -14.93
N GLU A 39 14.50 4.04 -15.90
CA GLU A 39 13.21 4.74 -16.06
C GLU A 39 12.11 3.74 -16.46
N PRO A 40 10.89 3.90 -15.93
CA PRO A 40 9.80 2.97 -16.23
C PRO A 40 9.22 3.23 -17.62
N THR A 41 8.76 2.16 -18.26
CA THR A 41 7.88 2.27 -19.42
C THR A 41 6.47 2.60 -18.94
N VAL A 42 5.88 3.65 -19.50
CA VAL A 42 4.50 4.07 -19.17
C VAL A 42 3.61 3.73 -20.35
N ASN A 43 2.48 3.09 -20.08
CA ASN A 43 1.52 2.75 -21.11
C ASN A 43 1.13 3.97 -21.96
N ARG A 44 1.12 3.82 -23.28
CA ARG A 44 0.80 4.90 -24.24
C ARG A 44 -0.60 5.48 -24.06
N HIS A 45 -1.53 4.72 -23.50
CA HIS A 45 -2.93 5.11 -23.28
C HIS A 45 -3.15 5.79 -21.91
N TYR A 46 -2.09 5.94 -21.08
CA TYR A 46 -2.17 6.48 -19.73
C TYR A 46 -3.06 7.72 -19.61
N LYS A 47 -2.81 8.77 -20.41
CA LYS A 47 -3.51 10.06 -20.26
C LYS A 47 -5.01 9.93 -20.52
N CYS A 48 -5.39 9.30 -21.63
CA CYS A 48 -6.78 9.15 -22.01
C CYS A 48 -7.54 8.27 -21.01
N VAL A 49 -6.97 7.12 -20.62
CA VAL A 49 -7.62 6.19 -19.69
C VAL A 49 -7.72 6.78 -18.29
N LYS A 50 -6.69 7.53 -17.84
CA LYS A 50 -6.73 8.28 -16.57
C LYS A 50 -7.95 9.20 -16.50
N GLU A 51 -8.12 10.08 -17.50
CA GLU A 51 -9.21 11.06 -17.52
C GLU A 51 -10.59 10.38 -17.48
N LEU A 52 -10.76 9.30 -18.24
CA LEU A 52 -12.01 8.52 -18.26
C LEU A 52 -12.28 7.84 -16.91
N SER A 53 -11.25 7.28 -16.28
CA SER A 53 -11.38 6.59 -15.00
C SER A 53 -11.67 7.55 -13.85
N GLU A 54 -10.92 8.65 -13.76
CA GLU A 54 -11.12 9.66 -12.70
C GLU A 54 -12.51 10.31 -12.79
N ALA A 55 -12.99 10.61 -14.00
CA ALA A 55 -14.34 11.14 -14.21
C ALA A 55 -15.42 10.13 -13.81
N TRP A 56 -15.21 8.85 -14.16
CA TRP A 56 -16.16 7.78 -13.84
C TRP A 56 -16.27 7.56 -12.33
N ILE A 57 -15.16 7.30 -11.62
CA ILE A 57 -15.22 7.03 -10.16
C ILE A 57 -15.73 8.24 -9.39
N SER A 58 -15.36 9.46 -9.82
CA SER A 58 -15.85 10.69 -9.19
C SER A 58 -17.36 10.82 -9.27
N ARG A 59 -17.96 10.41 -10.39
CA ARG A 59 -19.42 10.39 -10.59
C ARG A 59 -20.06 9.28 -9.75
N GLU A 60 -19.56 8.05 -9.85
CA GLU A 60 -20.15 6.90 -9.17
C GLU A 60 -20.07 7.00 -7.63
N CYS A 61 -18.99 7.55 -7.10
CA CYS A 61 -18.78 7.74 -5.66
C CYS A 61 -19.21 9.14 -5.16
N TYR A 62 -19.82 9.98 -5.99
CA TYR A 62 -20.28 11.32 -5.63
C TYR A 62 -19.17 12.19 -5.00
N PHE A 63 -17.96 12.11 -5.53
CA PHE A 63 -16.83 12.88 -5.01
C PHE A 63 -17.04 14.37 -5.17
N ASP A 64 -16.89 15.11 -4.07
CA ASP A 64 -16.84 16.57 -4.09
C ASP A 64 -15.53 17.05 -4.77
N GLU A 65 -15.43 18.35 -5.03
CA GLU A 65 -14.25 18.93 -5.67
C GLU A 65 -12.94 18.68 -4.91
N ARG A 66 -13.00 18.52 -3.59
CA ARG A 66 -11.81 18.24 -2.76
C ARG A 66 -11.34 16.80 -2.97
N ALA A 67 -12.27 15.84 -2.97
CA ALA A 67 -11.99 14.43 -3.24
C ALA A 67 -11.48 14.24 -4.67
N GLN A 68 -12.09 14.89 -5.66
CA GLN A 68 -11.64 14.86 -7.06
C GLN A 68 -10.20 15.40 -7.19
N ARG A 69 -9.90 16.56 -6.58
CA ARG A 69 -8.53 17.11 -6.57
C ARG A 69 -7.53 16.19 -5.88
N ARG A 70 -7.95 15.47 -4.83
CA ARG A 70 -7.10 14.49 -4.14
C ARG A 70 -6.81 13.31 -5.07
N LEU A 71 -7.83 12.74 -5.72
CA LEU A 71 -7.71 11.66 -6.69
C LEU A 71 -6.72 12.03 -7.81
N GLN A 72 -6.92 13.19 -8.45
CA GLN A 72 -6.05 13.69 -9.51
C GLN A 72 -4.60 13.89 -9.07
N LYS A 73 -4.36 14.38 -7.85
CA LYS A 73 -3.02 14.56 -7.28
C LYS A 73 -2.36 13.25 -6.89
N THR A 74 -3.13 12.27 -6.46
CA THR A 74 -2.66 10.92 -6.16
C THR A 74 -2.13 10.26 -7.41
N ASP A 75 -2.80 10.44 -8.54
CA ASP A 75 -2.39 9.96 -9.87
C ASP A 75 -1.97 8.48 -9.88
N PHE A 76 -2.79 7.63 -9.27
CA PHE A 76 -2.49 6.20 -9.25
C PHE A 76 -2.64 5.54 -10.63
N ALA A 77 -3.30 6.22 -11.55
CA ALA A 77 -3.30 5.85 -12.97
C ALA A 77 -1.88 5.78 -13.56
N TYR A 78 -0.95 6.63 -13.10
CA TYR A 78 0.46 6.56 -13.49
C TYR A 78 1.12 5.28 -12.99
N PHE A 79 0.87 4.89 -11.73
CA PHE A 79 1.32 3.61 -11.18
C PHE A 79 0.81 2.45 -12.04
N CYS A 80 -0.51 2.36 -12.27
CA CYS A 80 -1.14 1.30 -13.05
C CYS A 80 -0.59 1.20 -14.48
N SER A 81 -0.26 2.36 -15.07
CA SER A 81 0.29 2.44 -16.42
C SER A 81 1.76 1.97 -16.52
N ILE A 82 2.49 1.97 -15.40
CA ILE A 82 3.82 1.35 -15.31
C ILE A 82 3.68 -0.15 -15.01
N ALA A 83 2.73 -0.54 -14.17
CA ALA A 83 2.48 -1.94 -13.83
C ALA A 83 2.03 -2.76 -15.04
N ALA A 84 1.28 -2.13 -15.97
CA ALA A 84 0.76 -2.74 -17.19
C ALA A 84 1.13 -1.90 -18.44
N PRO A 85 2.42 -1.84 -18.82
CA PRO A 85 2.90 -0.91 -19.85
C PRO A 85 2.38 -1.27 -21.26
N ASP A 86 2.10 -2.54 -21.52
CA ASP A 86 1.70 -3.07 -22.83
C ASP A 86 0.21 -3.45 -22.89
N ALA A 87 -0.55 -3.18 -21.83
CA ALA A 87 -1.99 -3.43 -21.79
C ALA A 87 -2.76 -2.60 -22.83
N GLU A 88 -3.74 -3.23 -23.47
CA GLU A 88 -4.67 -2.53 -24.35
C GLU A 88 -5.60 -1.60 -23.53
N PRO A 89 -6.27 -0.62 -24.17
CA PRO A 89 -7.04 0.41 -23.45
C PRO A 89 -8.11 -0.13 -22.50
N GLU A 90 -8.78 -1.22 -22.85
CA GLU A 90 -9.89 -1.78 -22.06
C GLU A 90 -9.36 -2.46 -20.79
N GLU A 91 -8.28 -3.26 -20.92
CA GLU A 91 -7.63 -3.90 -19.80
C GLU A 91 -6.97 -2.85 -18.88
N LEU A 92 -6.24 -1.89 -19.47
CA LEU A 92 -5.65 -0.78 -18.71
C LEU A 92 -6.72 0.00 -17.95
N ARG A 93 -7.90 0.21 -18.55
CA ARG A 93 -9.03 0.87 -17.90
C ARG A 93 -9.47 0.12 -16.65
N THR A 94 -9.57 -1.20 -16.71
CA THR A 94 -9.94 -2.03 -15.56
C THR A 94 -8.90 -1.92 -14.44
N VAL A 95 -7.61 -1.96 -14.78
CA VAL A 95 -6.50 -1.82 -13.81
C VAL A 95 -6.52 -0.42 -13.16
N ILE A 96 -6.71 0.64 -13.95
CA ILE A 96 -6.77 2.01 -13.43
C ILE A 96 -8.03 2.26 -12.61
N ASP A 97 -9.18 1.71 -12.99
CA ASP A 97 -10.42 1.84 -12.23
C ASP A 97 -10.28 1.19 -10.84
N TRP A 98 -9.65 0.01 -10.75
CA TRP A 98 -9.30 -0.60 -9.47
C TRP A 98 -8.29 0.26 -8.69
N GLY A 99 -7.27 0.76 -9.37
CA GLY A 99 -6.26 1.61 -8.76
C GLY A 99 -6.80 2.91 -8.20
N ASN A 100 -7.75 3.53 -8.89
CA ASN A 100 -8.44 4.73 -8.40
C ASN A 100 -9.43 4.43 -7.27
N TRP A 101 -9.90 3.18 -7.18
CA TRP A 101 -10.79 2.69 -6.12
C TRP A 101 -10.02 2.39 -4.83
N VAL A 102 -8.81 1.80 -4.89
CA VAL A 102 -8.14 1.25 -3.73
C VAL A 102 -7.82 2.30 -2.66
N PHE A 103 -7.33 3.49 -3.03
CA PHE A 103 -7.00 4.51 -2.02
C PHE A 103 -8.21 5.11 -1.32
N PRO A 104 -9.32 5.49 -1.99
CA PRO A 104 -10.53 5.88 -1.29
C PRO A 104 -11.09 4.80 -0.37
N PHE A 105 -10.95 3.52 -0.74
CA PHE A 105 -11.34 2.39 0.10
C PHE A 105 -10.41 2.25 1.31
N ASP A 106 -9.11 2.23 1.10
CA ASP A 106 -8.07 2.10 2.12
C ASP A 106 -8.10 3.26 3.14
N ASP A 107 -8.26 4.49 2.67
CA ASP A 107 -8.39 5.68 3.52
C ASP A 107 -9.58 5.58 4.51
N LEU A 108 -10.62 4.76 4.25
CA LEU A 108 -11.71 4.52 5.21
C LEU A 108 -11.20 3.81 6.47
N PHE A 109 -10.25 2.90 6.34
CA PHE A 109 -9.69 2.09 7.41
C PHE A 109 -8.48 2.76 8.09
N ASP A 110 -7.68 3.52 7.36
CA ASP A 110 -6.46 4.15 7.87
C ASP A 110 -6.75 5.36 8.77
N ASN A 111 -7.53 6.30 8.27
CA ASN A 111 -7.80 7.59 8.93
C ASN A 111 -9.24 8.09 8.74
N GLY A 112 -10.08 7.28 8.11
CA GLY A 112 -11.47 7.59 7.82
C GLY A 112 -12.45 7.13 8.88
N SER A 113 -13.70 6.93 8.45
CA SER A 113 -14.84 6.64 9.34
C SER A 113 -14.85 5.23 9.91
N LEU A 114 -13.99 4.33 9.42
CA LEU A 114 -13.95 2.92 9.84
C LEU A 114 -12.72 2.58 10.68
N LYS A 115 -11.78 3.49 10.87
CA LYS A 115 -10.49 3.23 11.54
C LYS A 115 -10.60 2.66 12.96
N ASP A 116 -11.67 3.05 13.68
CA ASP A 116 -11.93 2.67 15.07
C ASP A 116 -13.29 1.93 15.21
N ASP A 117 -13.89 1.49 14.11
CA ASP A 117 -15.21 0.86 14.06
C ASP A 117 -15.16 -0.50 13.36
N PRO A 118 -14.74 -1.57 14.08
CA PRO A 118 -14.64 -2.91 13.51
C PRO A 118 -15.95 -3.50 12.99
N GLU A 119 -17.09 -3.12 13.59
CA GLU A 119 -18.40 -3.65 13.20
C GLU A 119 -18.82 -3.08 11.84
N ARG A 120 -18.73 -1.76 11.65
CA ARG A 120 -19.03 -1.14 10.35
C ARG A 120 -18.01 -1.53 9.29
N ALA A 121 -16.72 -1.68 9.65
CA ALA A 121 -15.71 -2.20 8.76
C ALA A 121 -16.06 -3.60 8.27
N GLN A 122 -16.52 -4.47 9.17
CA GLN A 122 -16.96 -5.84 8.83
C GLN A 122 -18.13 -5.81 7.84
N VAL A 123 -19.16 -4.98 8.08
CA VAL A 123 -20.32 -4.86 7.18
C VAL A 123 -19.91 -4.45 5.77
N LEU A 124 -19.04 -3.43 5.63
CA LEU A 124 -18.56 -2.97 4.31
C LEU A 124 -17.78 -4.08 3.57
N VAL A 125 -16.93 -4.80 4.28
CA VAL A 125 -16.15 -5.91 3.71
C VAL A 125 -17.03 -7.08 3.29
N GLU A 126 -18.02 -7.43 4.10
CA GLU A 126 -18.97 -8.51 3.76
C GLU A 126 -19.79 -8.17 2.51
N ASP A 127 -20.20 -6.91 2.36
CA ASP A 127 -20.91 -6.44 1.18
C ASP A 127 -20.02 -6.52 -0.09
N LEU A 128 -18.76 -6.15 0.03
CA LEU A 128 -17.79 -6.30 -1.07
C LEU A 128 -17.56 -7.78 -1.42
N ARG A 129 -17.42 -8.66 -0.43
CA ARG A 129 -17.28 -10.11 -0.61
C ARG A 129 -18.50 -10.72 -1.28
N ALA A 130 -19.70 -10.30 -0.87
CA ALA A 130 -20.95 -10.76 -1.48
C ALA A 130 -21.02 -10.40 -2.98
N GLY A 131 -20.50 -9.23 -3.37
CA GLY A 131 -20.39 -8.83 -4.77
C GLY A 131 -19.48 -9.76 -5.60
N MET A 132 -18.42 -10.29 -4.98
CA MET A 132 -17.48 -11.22 -5.63
C MET A 132 -17.93 -12.69 -5.61
N ALA A 133 -18.81 -13.07 -4.69
CA ALA A 133 -19.30 -14.46 -4.57
C ALA A 133 -20.12 -14.90 -5.80
N ASN A 134 -20.55 -13.97 -6.63
CA ASN A 134 -21.33 -14.26 -7.83
C ASN A 134 -20.40 -14.53 -9.03
N GLU A 135 -19.87 -15.75 -9.11
CA GLU A 135 -18.94 -16.18 -10.18
C GLU A 135 -19.61 -16.28 -11.56
N THR A 136 -20.94 -16.24 -11.65
CA THR A 136 -21.68 -16.57 -12.87
C THR A 136 -21.89 -15.37 -13.79
N GLY A 137 -21.40 -14.17 -13.45
CA GLY A 137 -21.58 -12.97 -14.29
C GLY A 137 -23.01 -12.43 -14.32
N GLN A 138 -23.91 -12.95 -13.46
CA GLN A 138 -25.22 -12.36 -13.24
C GLN A 138 -25.07 -10.95 -12.64
N ARG A 139 -26.07 -10.10 -12.82
CA ARG A 139 -26.04 -8.69 -12.37
C ARG A 139 -25.42 -8.55 -10.98
N PRO A 140 -24.48 -7.61 -10.78
CA PRO A 140 -23.90 -7.32 -9.48
C PRO A 140 -25.00 -7.15 -8.44
N VAL A 141 -24.80 -7.70 -7.23
CA VAL A 141 -25.63 -7.35 -6.08
C VAL A 141 -25.55 -5.84 -5.93
N LEU A 142 -26.72 -5.16 -5.91
CA LEU A 142 -26.77 -3.73 -5.65
C LEU A 142 -26.36 -3.50 -4.20
N SER A 143 -25.25 -2.81 -4.01
CA SER A 143 -24.78 -2.37 -2.70
C SER A 143 -25.26 -0.94 -2.43
N ASP A 144 -25.57 -0.63 -1.18
CA ASP A 144 -25.87 0.75 -0.77
C ASP A 144 -24.61 1.62 -0.68
N TYR A 145 -23.42 1.01 -0.79
CA TYR A 145 -22.13 1.70 -0.76
C TYR A 145 -21.59 1.94 -2.17
N PRO A 146 -21.52 3.21 -2.63
CA PRO A 146 -21.00 3.53 -3.97
C PRO A 146 -19.61 2.95 -4.23
N ILE A 147 -18.74 2.94 -3.22
CA ILE A 147 -17.39 2.38 -3.33
C ILE A 147 -17.40 0.88 -3.61
N VAL A 148 -18.37 0.13 -3.07
CA VAL A 148 -18.57 -1.30 -3.37
C VAL A 148 -19.12 -1.49 -4.78
N GLN A 149 -20.06 -0.65 -5.23
CA GLN A 149 -20.61 -0.71 -6.60
C GLN A 149 -19.49 -0.50 -7.65
N VAL A 150 -18.58 0.43 -7.39
CA VAL A 150 -17.40 0.66 -8.25
C VAL A 150 -16.54 -0.60 -8.33
N HIS A 151 -16.24 -1.24 -7.20
CA HIS A 151 -15.50 -2.50 -7.18
C HIS A 151 -16.24 -3.61 -7.93
N ASN A 152 -17.56 -3.75 -7.73
CA ASN A 152 -18.38 -4.73 -8.41
C ASN A 152 -18.35 -4.55 -9.95
N SER A 153 -18.25 -3.33 -10.43
CA SER A 153 -18.07 -3.04 -11.86
C SER A 153 -16.71 -3.50 -12.38
N VAL A 154 -15.63 -3.35 -11.59
CA VAL A 154 -14.29 -3.87 -11.91
C VAL A 154 -14.34 -5.40 -11.91
N TRP A 155 -14.87 -6.00 -10.86
CA TRP A 155 -15.04 -7.45 -10.73
C TRP A 155 -15.78 -8.06 -11.92
N HIS A 156 -16.90 -7.43 -12.32
CA HIS A 156 -17.68 -7.89 -13.47
C HIS A 156 -16.83 -7.96 -14.75
N ARG A 157 -15.97 -6.99 -15.03
CA ARG A 157 -15.06 -7.02 -16.19
C ARG A 157 -14.04 -8.14 -16.09
N ILE A 158 -13.50 -8.38 -14.90
CA ILE A 158 -12.57 -9.50 -14.65
C ILE A 158 -13.27 -10.85 -14.82
N THR A 159 -14.55 -10.98 -14.45
CA THR A 159 -15.31 -12.23 -14.64
C THR A 159 -15.57 -12.57 -16.09
N GLN A 160 -15.50 -11.62 -17.00
CA GLN A 160 -15.59 -11.86 -18.44
C GLN A 160 -14.24 -12.29 -19.05
N ALA A 161 -13.14 -12.19 -18.29
CA ALA A 161 -11.81 -12.53 -18.76
C ALA A 161 -11.61 -14.05 -18.86
N GLN A 162 -10.77 -14.45 -19.80
CA GLN A 162 -10.23 -15.79 -19.94
C GLN A 162 -8.70 -15.71 -19.77
N PRO A 163 -8.07 -16.67 -19.11
CA PRO A 163 -8.63 -17.91 -18.52
C PRO A 163 -9.29 -17.70 -17.15
N VAL A 164 -10.11 -18.67 -16.74
CA VAL A 164 -10.90 -18.62 -15.48
C VAL A 164 -10.01 -18.52 -14.22
N GLY A 165 -8.77 -19.01 -14.27
CA GLY A 165 -7.82 -18.95 -13.16
C GLY A 165 -7.60 -17.53 -12.62
N ILE A 166 -7.56 -16.53 -13.51
CA ILE A 166 -7.41 -15.11 -13.15
C ILE A 166 -8.48 -14.65 -12.15
N ARG A 167 -9.73 -15.04 -12.38
CA ARG A 167 -10.87 -14.68 -11.50
C ARG A 167 -10.66 -15.18 -10.08
N ARG A 168 -10.27 -16.46 -9.95
CA ARG A 168 -10.03 -17.08 -8.64
C ARG A 168 -8.88 -16.39 -7.90
N ARG A 169 -7.79 -16.11 -8.60
CA ARG A 169 -6.62 -15.43 -8.01
C ARG A 169 -6.94 -14.01 -7.59
N PHE A 170 -7.64 -13.25 -8.42
CA PHE A 170 -8.09 -11.90 -8.04
C PHE A 170 -9.05 -11.94 -6.85
N ALA A 171 -10.08 -12.81 -6.86
CA ALA A 171 -11.03 -12.94 -5.77
C ALA A 171 -10.34 -13.31 -4.44
N ARG A 172 -9.39 -14.28 -4.50
CA ARG A 172 -8.60 -14.67 -3.33
C ARG A 172 -7.72 -13.52 -2.82
N ALA A 173 -7.03 -12.82 -3.72
CA ALA A 173 -6.18 -11.69 -3.36
C ALA A 173 -6.99 -10.54 -2.73
N MET A 174 -8.20 -10.29 -3.22
CA MET A 174 -9.13 -9.32 -2.63
C MET A 174 -9.64 -9.77 -1.27
N ASP A 175 -9.94 -11.06 -1.09
CA ASP A 175 -10.36 -11.61 0.22
C ASP A 175 -9.25 -11.48 1.28
N ASP A 176 -8.00 -11.79 0.90
CA ASP A 176 -6.82 -11.63 1.75
C ASP A 176 -6.61 -10.14 2.11
N TYR A 177 -6.75 -9.23 1.15
CA TYR A 177 -6.67 -7.79 1.38
C TYR A 177 -7.75 -7.29 2.35
N CYS A 178 -9.00 -7.67 2.12
CA CYS A 178 -10.11 -7.33 3.02
C CYS A 178 -9.90 -7.87 4.44
N THR A 179 -9.39 -9.10 4.56
CA THR A 179 -9.01 -9.69 5.85
C THR A 179 -7.91 -8.88 6.55
N GLY A 180 -6.92 -8.42 5.79
CA GLY A 180 -5.86 -7.54 6.28
C GLY A 180 -6.39 -6.20 6.79
N CYS A 181 -7.29 -5.54 6.05
CA CYS A 181 -7.92 -4.30 6.48
C CYS A 181 -8.71 -4.47 7.80
N LEU A 182 -9.48 -5.55 7.93
CA LEU A 182 -10.20 -5.85 9.18
C LEU A 182 -9.25 -6.14 10.35
N ALA A 183 -8.16 -6.86 10.10
CA ALA A 183 -7.16 -7.14 11.12
C ALA A 183 -6.46 -5.85 11.59
N GLN A 184 -6.16 -4.93 10.67
CA GLN A 184 -5.63 -3.61 10.96
C GLN A 184 -6.54 -2.80 11.88
N VAL A 185 -7.84 -2.68 11.54
CA VAL A 185 -8.82 -1.95 12.37
C VAL A 185 -8.92 -2.57 13.76
N ARG A 186 -8.96 -3.89 13.86
CA ARG A 186 -9.00 -4.61 15.16
C ARG A 186 -7.73 -4.39 15.99
N SER A 187 -6.55 -4.34 15.35
CA SER A 187 -5.29 -4.03 16.02
C SER A 187 -5.27 -2.60 16.55
N CYS A 188 -5.66 -1.64 15.70
CA CYS A 188 -5.75 -0.23 16.10
C CYS A 188 -6.73 -0.01 17.26
N SER A 189 -7.91 -0.67 17.25
CA SER A 189 -8.92 -0.53 18.29
C SER A 189 -8.48 -1.06 19.66
N LYS A 190 -7.57 -2.03 19.71
CA LYS A 190 -6.99 -2.56 20.96
C LYS A 190 -5.93 -1.67 21.57
N GLY A 191 -5.35 -0.74 20.80
CA GLY A 191 -4.27 0.14 21.25
C GLY A 191 -2.94 -0.56 21.51
N GLU A 192 -2.81 -1.83 21.15
CA GLU A 192 -1.57 -2.60 21.23
C GLU A 192 -0.79 -2.47 19.92
N LEU A 193 0.50 -2.16 20.02
CA LEU A 193 1.37 -2.13 18.84
C LEU A 193 1.97 -3.53 18.67
N PRO A 194 1.87 -4.10 17.44
CA PRO A 194 2.46 -5.40 17.14
C PRO A 194 4.00 -5.32 17.15
N SER A 195 4.66 -6.47 17.26
CA SER A 195 6.07 -6.59 16.96
C SER A 195 6.36 -6.25 15.50
N LEU A 196 7.64 -6.05 15.15
CA LEU A 196 8.03 -5.75 13.76
C LEU A 196 7.64 -6.89 12.80
N GLU A 197 7.78 -8.13 13.23
CA GLU A 197 7.45 -9.31 12.44
C GLU A 197 5.93 -9.46 12.24
N GLU A 198 5.16 -9.26 13.30
CA GLU A 198 3.69 -9.25 13.22
C GLU A 198 3.19 -8.12 12.33
N MET A 199 3.80 -6.91 12.43
CA MET A 199 3.47 -5.79 11.55
C MET A 199 3.79 -6.12 10.10
N LEU A 200 4.95 -6.71 9.81
CA LEU A 200 5.31 -7.14 8.45
C LEU A 200 4.30 -8.14 7.90
N SER A 201 3.88 -9.11 8.70
CA SER A 201 2.87 -10.10 8.32
C SER A 201 1.51 -9.44 8.02
N LEU A 202 1.09 -8.52 8.88
CA LEU A 202 -0.16 -7.78 8.73
C LEU A 202 -0.12 -6.88 7.49
N ARG A 203 1.00 -6.18 7.26
CA ARG A 203 1.21 -5.32 6.08
C ARG A 203 1.16 -6.10 4.76
N ARG A 204 1.66 -7.33 4.72
CA ARG A 204 1.54 -8.18 3.52
C ARG A 204 0.10 -8.39 3.08
N GLN A 205 -0.83 -8.50 4.02
CA GLN A 205 -2.25 -8.65 3.73
C GLN A 205 -2.91 -7.30 3.42
N SER A 206 -2.66 -6.27 4.25
CA SER A 206 -3.38 -4.99 4.17
C SER A 206 -2.84 -4.01 3.13
N ALA A 207 -1.68 -4.26 2.49
CA ALA A 207 -1.08 -3.31 1.55
C ALA A 207 -1.72 -3.27 0.15
N GLY A 208 -2.68 -4.15 -0.16
CA GLY A 208 -3.37 -4.17 -1.45
C GLY A 208 -2.47 -4.52 -2.65
N VAL A 209 -1.36 -5.23 -2.44
CA VAL A 209 -0.39 -5.56 -3.50
C VAL A 209 -0.78 -6.81 -4.27
N SER A 210 -1.23 -7.86 -3.57
CA SER A 210 -1.61 -9.14 -4.22
C SER A 210 -2.69 -8.98 -5.30
N PRO A 211 -3.75 -8.14 -5.13
CA PRO A 211 -4.69 -7.86 -6.21
C PRO A 211 -4.04 -7.24 -7.45
N LEU A 212 -2.98 -6.42 -7.30
CA LEU A 212 -2.24 -5.85 -8.43
C LEU A 212 -1.54 -6.93 -9.27
N PHE A 213 -1.04 -7.99 -8.64
CA PHE A 213 -0.42 -9.10 -9.39
C PHE A 213 -1.44 -9.86 -10.23
N ALA A 214 -2.64 -10.11 -9.71
CA ALA A 214 -3.73 -10.70 -10.48
C ALA A 214 -4.21 -9.76 -11.61
N LEU A 215 -4.19 -8.44 -11.38
CA LEU A 215 -4.50 -7.45 -12.40
C LEU A 215 -3.43 -7.36 -13.49
N VAL A 216 -2.15 -7.61 -13.17
CA VAL A 216 -1.08 -7.75 -14.18
C VAL A 216 -1.35 -8.95 -15.08
N GLU A 217 -1.70 -10.11 -14.51
CA GLU A 217 -2.08 -11.29 -15.27
C GLU A 217 -3.28 -11.00 -16.18
N TYR A 218 -4.30 -10.33 -15.66
CA TYR A 218 -5.47 -9.88 -16.42
C TYR A 218 -5.09 -8.94 -17.57
N ALA A 219 -4.27 -7.93 -17.29
CA ALA A 219 -3.92 -6.88 -18.24
C ALA A 219 -3.13 -7.39 -19.45
N HIS A 220 -2.32 -8.41 -19.23
CA HIS A 220 -1.50 -9.03 -20.30
C HIS A 220 -2.12 -10.31 -20.88
N LYS A 221 -3.34 -10.68 -20.44
CA LYS A 221 -4.10 -11.86 -20.94
C LYS A 221 -3.30 -13.16 -20.84
N LEU A 222 -2.55 -13.32 -19.73
CA LEU A 222 -1.69 -14.48 -19.54
C LEU A 222 -2.52 -15.73 -19.23
N ASP A 223 -2.11 -16.87 -19.80
CA ASP A 223 -2.76 -18.16 -19.60
C ASP A 223 -1.88 -19.09 -18.75
N ILE A 224 -1.71 -18.70 -17.48
CA ILE A 224 -0.87 -19.43 -16.53
C ILE A 224 -1.73 -20.41 -15.74
N PRO A 225 -1.44 -21.74 -15.81
CA PRO A 225 -2.17 -22.75 -15.06
C PRO A 225 -2.01 -22.61 -13.55
N ASP A 226 -3.03 -22.97 -12.77
CA ASP A 226 -3.04 -22.83 -11.31
C ASP A 226 -1.86 -23.52 -10.61
N HIS A 227 -1.43 -24.71 -11.11
CA HIS A 227 -0.30 -25.45 -10.51
C HIS A 227 1.03 -24.67 -10.54
N VAL A 228 1.17 -23.68 -11.43
CA VAL A 228 2.33 -22.79 -11.46
C VAL A 228 2.35 -21.90 -10.21
N PHE A 229 1.20 -21.39 -9.78
CA PHE A 229 1.05 -20.58 -8.57
C PHE A 229 1.15 -21.40 -7.27
N GLU A 230 1.10 -22.74 -7.37
CA GLU A 230 1.40 -23.65 -6.25
C GLU A 230 2.91 -23.87 -6.09
N CYS A 231 3.72 -23.48 -7.08
CA CYS A 231 5.17 -23.58 -7.02
C CYS A 231 5.76 -22.62 -5.98
N LYS A 232 6.62 -23.16 -5.10
CA LYS A 232 7.26 -22.38 -4.03
C LYS A 232 8.04 -21.17 -4.56
N SER A 233 8.71 -21.28 -5.70
CA SER A 233 9.47 -20.17 -6.27
C SER A 233 8.57 -19.03 -6.74
N ILE A 234 7.39 -19.33 -7.31
CA ILE A 234 6.41 -18.30 -7.69
C ILE A 234 5.82 -17.64 -6.47
N GLN A 235 5.41 -18.42 -5.46
CA GLN A 235 4.90 -17.89 -4.20
C GLN A 235 5.92 -16.99 -3.50
N GLU A 236 7.20 -17.37 -3.55
CA GLU A 236 8.28 -16.57 -2.98
C GLU A 236 8.51 -15.28 -3.78
N ILE A 237 8.42 -15.30 -5.12
CA ILE A 237 8.48 -14.11 -5.98
C ILE A 237 7.34 -13.15 -5.64
N GLU A 238 6.10 -13.63 -5.50
CA GLU A 238 4.95 -12.80 -5.10
C GLU A 238 5.13 -12.21 -3.70
N ARG A 239 5.57 -13.04 -2.73
CA ARG A 239 5.84 -12.59 -1.36
C ARG A 239 6.91 -11.51 -1.33
N ILE A 240 8.03 -11.71 -2.04
CA ILE A 240 9.13 -10.75 -2.10
C ILE A 240 8.69 -9.48 -2.84
N GLY A 241 7.96 -9.61 -3.95
CA GLY A 241 7.38 -8.48 -4.66
C GLY A 241 6.49 -7.63 -3.74
N THR A 242 5.65 -8.28 -2.94
CA THR A 242 4.83 -7.63 -1.91
C THR A 242 5.70 -6.93 -0.88
N ASP A 243 6.72 -7.62 -0.31
CA ASP A 243 7.64 -7.03 0.67
C ASP A 243 8.36 -5.80 0.09
N LEU A 244 8.82 -5.86 -1.15
CA LEU A 244 9.49 -4.74 -1.80
C LEU A 244 8.57 -3.51 -1.93
N VAL A 245 7.31 -3.70 -2.30
CA VAL A 245 6.33 -2.61 -2.40
C VAL A 245 6.04 -2.02 -1.03
N LEU A 246 5.72 -2.85 -0.03
CA LEU A 246 5.35 -2.36 1.29
C LEU A 246 6.50 -1.69 2.04
N LEU A 247 7.73 -2.23 1.94
CA LEU A 247 8.92 -1.62 2.56
C LEU A 247 9.25 -0.26 1.94
N GLN A 248 9.15 -0.12 0.60
CA GLN A 248 9.27 1.16 -0.08
C GLN A 248 8.17 2.12 0.36
N ASN A 249 6.92 1.64 0.43
CA ASN A 249 5.78 2.44 0.83
C ASN A 249 5.98 2.98 2.25
N ASP A 250 6.31 2.13 3.21
CA ASP A 250 6.48 2.51 4.62
C ASP A 250 7.63 3.52 4.82
N ILE A 251 8.72 3.42 4.04
CA ILE A 251 9.80 4.41 4.03
C ILE A 251 9.32 5.76 3.47
N LEU A 252 8.56 5.75 2.36
CA LEU A 252 8.20 6.96 1.62
C LEU A 252 6.95 7.66 2.18
N SER A 253 6.02 6.90 2.74
CA SER A 253 4.78 7.43 3.33
C SER A 253 4.97 7.94 4.76
N TYR A 254 6.02 7.51 5.48
CA TYR A 254 6.22 7.77 6.90
C TYR A 254 6.00 9.24 7.31
N CYS A 255 6.58 10.19 6.57
CA CYS A 255 6.44 11.62 6.89
C CYS A 255 5.00 12.14 6.82
N LYS A 256 4.16 11.56 5.94
CA LYS A 256 2.73 11.84 5.85
C LYS A 256 2.01 11.19 7.02
N GLU A 257 2.24 9.91 7.23
CA GLU A 257 1.56 9.08 8.23
C GLU A 257 1.88 9.52 9.66
N GLU A 258 3.13 9.93 9.94
CA GLU A 258 3.50 10.54 11.23
C GLU A 258 2.66 11.79 11.55
N LYS A 259 2.36 12.63 10.54
CA LYS A 259 1.53 13.82 10.70
C LYS A 259 0.06 13.48 10.94
N GLU A 260 -0.40 12.39 10.31
CA GLU A 260 -1.78 11.90 10.41
C GLU A 260 -2.00 11.01 11.64
N GLY A 261 -0.92 10.62 12.34
CA GLY A 261 -0.98 9.76 13.52
C GLY A 261 -1.24 8.30 13.19
N VAL A 262 -0.93 7.87 11.95
CA VAL A 262 -1.04 6.47 11.50
C VAL A 262 0.18 5.71 12.00
N SER A 263 -0.05 4.65 12.78
CA SER A 263 1.00 3.80 13.35
C SER A 263 1.24 2.50 12.57
N HIS A 264 0.40 2.21 11.57
CA HIS A 264 0.45 1.01 10.75
C HIS A 264 1.56 1.11 9.68
N ASN A 265 2.81 1.19 10.13
CA ASN A 265 4.00 1.44 9.33
C ASN A 265 5.24 0.87 10.04
N LEU A 266 6.11 0.14 9.34
CA LEU A 266 7.30 -0.53 9.91
C LEU A 266 8.31 0.47 10.50
N VAL A 267 8.52 1.63 9.86
CA VAL A 267 9.39 2.68 10.42
C VAL A 267 8.79 3.22 11.72
N ALA A 268 7.46 3.37 11.78
CA ALA A 268 6.77 3.82 12.99
C ALA A 268 6.96 2.82 14.15
N ILE A 269 6.84 1.51 13.88
CA ILE A 269 7.08 0.46 14.88
C ILE A 269 8.53 0.50 15.37
N CYS A 270 9.51 0.58 14.47
CA CYS A 270 10.92 0.70 14.85
C CYS A 270 11.16 1.91 15.78
N ARG A 271 10.59 3.06 15.44
CA ARG A 271 10.69 4.28 16.25
C ARG A 271 9.98 4.17 17.59
N HIS A 272 8.81 3.54 17.62
CA HIS A 272 8.07 3.27 18.86
C HIS A 272 8.89 2.38 19.80
N ASN A 273 9.57 1.37 19.27
CA ASN A 273 10.47 0.48 20.00
C ASN A 273 11.79 1.14 20.42
N GLY A 274 11.90 2.46 20.28
CA GLY A 274 13.03 3.24 20.78
C GLY A 274 14.21 3.39 19.82
N MET A 275 14.04 3.07 18.53
CA MET A 275 15.08 3.36 17.55
C MET A 275 15.09 4.87 17.21
N PRO A 276 16.28 5.51 17.15
CA PRO A 276 16.43 6.83 16.57
C PRO A 276 15.95 6.85 15.11
N ALA A 277 15.46 8.00 14.63
CA ALA A 277 14.81 8.09 13.32
C ALA A 277 15.71 7.54 12.18
N GLN A 278 16.94 8.01 12.07
CA GLN A 278 17.85 7.54 11.00
C GLN A 278 18.11 6.03 11.09
N VAL A 279 18.23 5.49 12.31
CA VAL A 279 18.46 4.05 12.53
C VAL A 279 17.24 3.24 12.08
N ALA A 280 16.01 3.71 12.39
CA ALA A 280 14.78 3.04 11.97
C ALA A 280 14.64 3.01 10.45
N PHE A 281 14.92 4.12 9.76
CA PHE A 281 14.90 4.15 8.28
C PHE A 281 15.97 3.26 7.66
N ASN A 282 17.17 3.23 8.23
CA ASN A 282 18.25 2.34 7.77
C ASN A 282 17.87 0.88 7.96
N HIS A 283 17.28 0.51 9.10
CA HIS A 283 16.86 -0.85 9.38
C HIS A 283 15.83 -1.37 8.39
N VAL A 284 14.78 -0.58 8.10
CA VAL A 284 13.80 -0.95 7.07
C VAL A 284 14.43 -0.97 5.67
N GLY A 285 15.42 -0.10 5.42
CA GLY A 285 16.22 -0.11 4.19
C GLY A 285 17.08 -1.36 4.03
N GLU A 286 17.66 -1.89 5.12
CA GLU A 286 18.39 -3.15 5.12
C GLU A 286 17.48 -4.34 4.82
N MET A 287 16.28 -4.37 5.39
CA MET A 287 15.25 -5.37 5.04
C MET A 287 14.93 -5.33 3.53
N LEU A 288 14.84 -4.13 2.93
CA LEU A 288 14.61 -3.97 1.50
C LEU A 288 15.75 -4.57 0.66
N ILE A 289 17.02 -4.35 1.05
CA ILE A 289 18.20 -4.90 0.38
C ILE A 289 18.23 -6.42 0.45
N GLU A 290 17.87 -6.99 1.59
CA GLU A 290 17.77 -8.46 1.74
C GLU A 290 16.74 -9.04 0.77
N ARG A 291 15.60 -8.38 0.57
CA ARG A 291 14.57 -8.82 -0.38
C ARG A 291 15.05 -8.83 -1.84
N TYR A 292 15.93 -7.91 -2.23
CA TYR A 292 16.53 -7.96 -3.56
C TYR A 292 17.40 -9.21 -3.75
N ARG A 293 18.19 -9.60 -2.76
CA ARG A 293 18.95 -10.85 -2.82
C ARG A 293 18.04 -12.05 -2.94
N ASP A 294 17.01 -12.12 -2.10
CA ASP A 294 16.05 -13.23 -2.06
C ASP A 294 15.28 -13.33 -3.40
N TRP A 295 14.98 -12.19 -4.04
CA TRP A 295 14.37 -12.14 -5.38
C TRP A 295 15.18 -12.92 -6.42
N TYR A 296 16.49 -12.67 -6.49
CA TYR A 296 17.34 -13.37 -7.46
C TYR A 296 17.54 -14.85 -7.13
N LEU A 297 17.52 -15.22 -5.84
CA LEU A 297 17.53 -16.62 -5.44
C LEU A 297 16.24 -17.34 -5.85
N ALA A 298 15.07 -16.70 -5.69
CA ALA A 298 13.80 -17.24 -6.12
C ALA A 298 13.72 -17.40 -7.65
N LEU A 299 14.23 -16.43 -8.41
CA LEU A 299 14.35 -16.52 -9.87
C LEU A 299 15.24 -17.69 -10.31
N ALA A 300 16.38 -17.89 -9.64
CA ALA A 300 17.31 -18.97 -9.97
C ALA A 300 16.74 -20.37 -9.65
N ALA A 301 15.75 -20.44 -8.76
CA ALA A 301 15.08 -21.68 -8.37
C ALA A 301 13.80 -21.99 -9.17
N LEU A 302 13.48 -21.20 -10.21
CA LEU A 302 12.31 -21.46 -11.06
C LEU A 302 12.48 -22.75 -11.84
N PRO A 303 11.50 -23.67 -11.79
CA PRO A 303 11.47 -24.82 -12.70
C PRO A 303 11.03 -24.40 -14.10
N THR A 304 10.99 -25.32 -15.03
CA THR A 304 10.40 -25.15 -16.35
C THR A 304 9.07 -25.89 -16.44
N TRP A 305 8.10 -25.30 -17.14
CA TRP A 305 6.77 -25.88 -17.41
C TRP A 305 6.53 -26.08 -18.91
N GLY A 306 7.55 -25.81 -19.73
CA GLY A 306 7.51 -25.82 -21.18
C GLY A 306 7.37 -24.43 -21.79
N GLU A 307 7.88 -24.27 -23.00
CA GLU A 307 8.14 -22.99 -23.66
C GLU A 307 6.97 -21.99 -23.59
N ARG A 308 5.74 -22.47 -23.83
CA ARG A 308 4.54 -21.60 -23.80
C ARG A 308 4.28 -21.07 -22.40
N ILE A 309 4.25 -21.95 -21.39
CA ILE A 309 3.95 -21.56 -20.00
C ILE A 309 5.11 -20.73 -19.46
N ASP A 310 6.35 -21.09 -19.75
CA ASP A 310 7.54 -20.35 -19.31
C ASP A 310 7.55 -18.92 -19.87
N SER A 311 7.08 -18.70 -21.10
CA SER A 311 6.91 -17.36 -21.68
C SER A 311 5.92 -16.52 -20.89
N ASP A 312 4.74 -17.05 -20.57
CA ASP A 312 3.72 -16.35 -19.79
C ASP A 312 4.18 -16.09 -18.35
N VAL A 313 4.90 -17.05 -17.74
CA VAL A 313 5.49 -16.89 -16.39
C VAL A 313 6.54 -15.78 -16.38
N GLN A 314 7.39 -15.72 -17.40
CA GLN A 314 8.38 -14.63 -17.50
C GLN A 314 7.72 -13.26 -17.66
N GLU A 315 6.61 -13.18 -18.44
CA GLU A 315 5.83 -11.96 -18.57
C GLU A 315 5.19 -11.57 -17.23
N TYR A 316 4.62 -12.54 -16.52
CA TYR A 316 4.06 -12.33 -15.18
C TYR A 316 5.10 -11.79 -14.21
N ILE A 317 6.29 -12.38 -14.16
CA ILE A 317 7.40 -11.93 -13.29
C ILE A 317 7.84 -10.52 -13.68
N ARG A 318 7.91 -10.17 -14.96
CA ARG A 318 8.16 -8.79 -15.40
C ARG A 318 7.07 -7.85 -14.91
N GLY A 319 5.80 -8.28 -14.93
CA GLY A 319 4.69 -7.53 -14.39
C GLY A 319 4.81 -7.30 -12.87
N VAL A 320 5.20 -8.30 -12.09
CA VAL A 320 5.51 -8.14 -10.66
C VAL A 320 6.65 -7.13 -10.45
N GLN A 321 7.73 -7.21 -11.24
CA GLN A 321 8.80 -6.19 -11.20
C GLN A 321 8.29 -4.79 -11.55
N ASN A 322 7.38 -4.69 -12.53
CA ASN A 322 6.79 -3.42 -12.93
C ASN A 322 5.90 -2.83 -11.83
N VAL A 323 5.17 -3.66 -11.05
CA VAL A 323 4.42 -3.19 -9.87
C VAL A 323 5.36 -2.60 -8.82
N VAL A 324 6.48 -3.27 -8.51
CA VAL A 324 7.50 -2.75 -7.58
C VAL A 324 8.12 -1.44 -8.10
N ARG A 325 8.45 -1.39 -9.40
CA ARG A 325 8.98 -0.18 -10.07
C ARG A 325 7.95 0.95 -10.06
N ALA A 326 6.69 0.62 -10.35
CA ALA A 326 5.59 1.57 -10.35
C ALA A 326 5.44 2.24 -8.99
N ASN A 327 5.48 1.47 -7.90
CA ASN A 327 5.38 2.00 -6.54
C ASN A 327 6.47 3.05 -6.25
N LEU A 328 7.73 2.74 -6.60
CA LEU A 328 8.85 3.64 -6.35
C LEU A 328 8.74 4.94 -7.17
N HIS A 329 8.54 4.83 -8.50
CA HIS A 329 8.48 5.98 -9.38
C HIS A 329 7.23 6.85 -9.12
N TRP A 330 6.08 6.23 -8.88
CA TRP A 330 4.85 6.91 -8.54
C TRP A 330 4.98 7.68 -7.21
N SER A 331 5.59 7.09 -6.20
CA SER A 331 5.76 7.71 -4.88
C SER A 331 6.53 9.04 -4.95
N PHE A 332 7.51 9.15 -5.84
CA PHE A 332 8.25 10.40 -6.07
C PHE A 332 7.59 11.36 -7.08
N ARG A 333 6.50 10.94 -7.74
CA ARG A 333 5.74 11.78 -8.66
C ARG A 333 4.42 12.24 -8.08
N SER A 334 3.77 11.36 -7.33
CA SER A 334 2.47 11.61 -6.72
C SER A 334 2.48 12.81 -5.78
N GLY A 335 1.38 13.56 -5.74
CA GLY A 335 1.17 14.58 -4.71
C GLY A 335 0.86 14.02 -3.31
N ARG A 336 0.84 12.68 -3.15
CA ARG A 336 0.39 12.02 -1.91
C ARG A 336 1.41 12.14 -0.76
N TYR A 337 2.72 11.98 -1.03
CA TYR A 337 3.74 11.91 0.02
C TYR A 337 4.52 13.22 0.21
N PHE A 338 5.21 13.69 -0.81
CA PHE A 338 6.10 14.85 -0.71
C PHE A 338 5.55 16.11 -1.39
N GLY A 339 4.50 15.99 -2.20
CA GLY A 339 3.85 17.10 -2.88
C GLY A 339 4.85 17.89 -3.74
N LYS A 340 4.97 19.20 -3.49
CA LYS A 340 5.88 20.08 -4.23
C LYS A 340 7.37 19.78 -4.01
N ALA A 341 7.71 18.99 -2.98
CA ALA A 341 9.09 18.66 -2.65
C ALA A 341 9.58 17.36 -3.35
N ASN A 342 8.75 16.71 -4.18
CA ASN A 342 9.07 15.44 -4.83
C ASN A 342 10.47 15.42 -5.47
N ASP A 343 10.76 16.38 -6.36
CA ASP A 343 12.04 16.44 -7.07
C ASP A 343 13.24 16.66 -6.13
N GLN A 344 13.05 17.51 -5.12
CA GLN A 344 14.07 17.76 -4.12
C GLN A 344 14.35 16.50 -3.30
N VAL A 345 13.31 15.83 -2.80
CA VAL A 345 13.46 14.60 -2.01
C VAL A 345 14.08 13.49 -2.87
N ARG A 346 13.66 13.34 -4.12
CA ARG A 346 14.27 12.35 -5.04
C ARG A 346 15.78 12.57 -5.21
N LYS A 347 16.22 13.84 -5.38
CA LYS A 347 17.64 14.20 -5.57
C LYS A 347 18.46 14.05 -4.30
N THR A 348 17.95 14.57 -3.19
CA THR A 348 18.73 14.66 -1.94
C THR A 348 18.54 13.47 -1.03
N ARG A 349 17.41 12.79 -1.14
CA ARG A 349 16.90 11.78 -0.21
C ARG A 349 16.73 12.31 1.22
N ILE A 350 16.62 13.61 1.40
CA ILE A 350 16.47 14.24 2.70
C ILE A 350 14.98 14.54 2.94
N VAL A 351 14.48 14.07 4.06
CA VAL A 351 13.13 14.39 4.58
C VAL A 351 13.22 14.86 6.02
N THR A 352 12.14 15.46 6.50
CA THR A 352 12.05 15.97 7.86
C THR A 352 11.00 15.20 8.63
N VAL A 353 11.36 14.69 9.81
CA VAL A 353 10.51 13.95 10.74
C VAL A 353 10.50 14.61 12.11
N ARG A 354 9.56 14.27 12.99
CA ARG A 354 9.56 14.70 14.37
C ARG A 354 10.64 13.95 15.14
N SER A 355 11.38 14.65 16.01
CA SER A 355 12.31 14.00 16.93
C SER A 355 11.57 13.34 18.10
N ASN A 356 12.11 12.25 18.60
CA ASN A 356 11.67 11.60 19.82
C ASN A 356 12.82 11.49 20.84
N ASN A 357 12.56 10.94 22.02
CA ASN A 357 13.56 10.83 23.09
C ASN A 357 14.79 9.97 22.71
N ALA A 358 14.64 9.04 21.76
CA ALA A 358 15.74 8.18 21.30
C ALA A 358 16.73 8.97 20.42
N ASP A 359 16.25 9.92 19.63
CA ASP A 359 17.09 10.76 18.76
C ASP A 359 18.05 11.64 19.59
N PHE A 360 17.61 12.12 20.76
CA PHE A 360 18.44 12.93 21.64
C PHE A 360 19.57 12.11 22.32
N LYS A 361 19.34 10.84 22.63
CA LYS A 361 20.37 9.98 23.20
C LYS A 361 21.52 9.73 22.24
N LEU A 362 21.25 9.62 20.95
CA LEU A 362 22.26 9.41 19.92
C LEU A 362 23.15 10.64 19.69
N SER A 363 22.61 11.85 19.86
CA SER A 363 23.37 13.10 19.69
C SER A 363 24.32 13.42 20.84
N MET A 364 24.20 12.71 21.96
CA MET A 364 25.05 12.87 23.17
C MET A 364 26.11 11.77 23.32
N ALA A 365 26.08 10.73 22.48
CA ALA A 365 27.06 9.62 22.43
C ALA A 365 28.07 9.81 21.30
#